data_ef7020d27ea4590e8c24e153f9ef7b3b
#
_entry.id   ef7020d27ea4590e8c24e153f9ef7b3b
#
_cell.length_a   1.000
_cell.length_b   1.000
_cell.length_c   1.000
_cell.angle_alpha   90.00
_cell.angle_beta   90.00
_cell.angle_gamma   90.00
#
_symmetry.space_group_name_H-M   'P 1'
#
loop_
_entity.id
_entity.type
_entity.pdbx_description
1 polymer ?
#
loop_
_entity_poly.entity_id
_entity_poly.type
_entity_poly.pdbx_seq_one_letter_code
_entity_poly.pdbx_strand_id
1 'polypeptide(L)'
;MNKAELVNAVAEKSGQPAAAVGSVLQAFEDVVTGAVASGEKVAMPGFLAFERADRAARTGRNPATGAEIQIAAATVPKVKIGKAFKDAVK
;
A
#
# COMPACT_ATOMS: atom_id res chain seq x y z
N MET A 1 14.54 -3.09 -8.06
CA MET A 1 14.65 -4.47 -7.50
C MET A 1 13.27 -5.10 -7.48
N ASN A 2 13.20 -6.37 -7.80
CA ASN A 2 11.96 -7.11 -7.73
C ASN A 2 11.77 -7.74 -6.34
N LYS A 3 10.67 -8.47 -6.14
CA LYS A 3 10.37 -9.06 -4.83
C LYS A 3 11.43 -10.08 -4.39
N ALA A 4 11.93 -10.89 -5.32
CA ALA A 4 12.97 -11.89 -5.01
C ALA A 4 14.27 -11.22 -4.55
N GLU A 5 14.68 -10.16 -5.22
CA GLU A 5 15.85 -9.37 -4.85
C GLU A 5 15.65 -8.67 -3.51
N LEU A 6 14.45 -8.17 -3.25
CA LEU A 6 14.10 -7.57 -1.97
C LEU A 6 14.20 -8.60 -0.84
N VAL A 7 13.67 -9.80 -1.03
CA VAL A 7 13.75 -10.89 -0.05
C VAL A 7 15.20 -11.20 0.29
N ASN A 8 16.06 -11.32 -0.73
CA ASN A 8 17.48 -11.59 -0.52
C ASN A 8 18.18 -10.46 0.23
N ALA A 9 17.89 -9.21 -0.11
CA ALA A 9 18.47 -8.06 0.57
C ALA A 9 18.06 -8.00 2.05
N VAL A 10 16.79 -8.25 2.33
CA VAL A 10 16.29 -8.27 3.71
C VAL A 10 16.88 -9.44 4.49
N ALA A 11 17.00 -10.61 3.86
CA ALA A 11 17.61 -11.79 4.47
C ALA A 11 19.06 -11.50 4.88
N GLU A 12 19.82 -10.89 4.00
CA GLU A 12 21.22 -10.52 4.27
C GLU A 12 21.31 -9.52 5.42
N LYS A 13 20.50 -8.48 5.41
CA LYS A 13 20.54 -7.45 6.44
C LYS A 13 20.06 -7.93 7.81
N SER A 14 19.06 -8.82 7.83
CA SER A 14 18.48 -9.32 9.07
C SER A 14 19.20 -10.54 9.64
N GLY A 15 20.05 -11.20 8.84
CA GLY A 15 20.70 -12.45 9.22
C GLY A 15 19.75 -13.65 9.22
N GLN A 16 18.58 -13.55 8.60
CA GLN A 16 17.59 -14.61 8.53
C GLN A 16 17.65 -15.34 7.19
N PRO A 17 17.25 -16.63 7.13
CA PRO A 17 17.19 -17.36 5.86
C PRO A 17 16.22 -16.71 4.88
N ALA A 18 16.56 -16.70 3.59
CA ALA A 18 15.69 -16.12 2.56
C ALA A 18 14.30 -16.76 2.54
N ALA A 19 14.21 -18.06 2.75
CA ALA A 19 12.90 -18.76 2.82
C ALA A 19 12.02 -18.22 3.96
N ALA A 20 12.61 -17.96 5.12
CA ALA A 20 11.89 -17.38 6.25
C ALA A 20 11.46 -15.95 5.95
N VAL A 21 12.32 -15.15 5.34
CA VAL A 21 12.02 -13.77 4.96
C VAL A 21 10.88 -13.71 3.95
N GLY A 22 10.91 -14.56 2.93
CA GLY A 22 9.84 -14.65 1.94
C GLY A 22 8.49 -14.98 2.56
N SER A 23 8.46 -15.92 3.48
CA SER A 23 7.26 -16.30 4.22
C SER A 23 6.74 -15.15 5.08
N VAL A 24 7.62 -14.45 5.78
CA VAL A 24 7.26 -13.30 6.62
C VAL A 24 6.71 -12.15 5.78
N LEU A 25 7.35 -11.83 4.65
CA LEU A 25 6.87 -10.78 3.77
C LEU A 25 5.51 -11.10 3.17
N GLN A 26 5.27 -12.37 2.80
CA GLN A 26 3.96 -12.78 2.31
C GLN A 26 2.89 -12.64 3.38
N ALA A 27 3.18 -13.08 4.60
CA ALA A 27 2.27 -12.92 5.73
C ALA A 27 2.00 -11.45 6.03
N PHE A 28 3.02 -10.58 5.93
CA PHE A 28 2.88 -9.15 6.10
C PHE A 28 1.91 -8.55 5.08
N GLU A 29 2.06 -8.90 3.81
CA GLU A 29 1.15 -8.44 2.75
C GLU A 29 -0.28 -8.90 3.02
N ASP A 30 -0.46 -10.14 3.43
CA ASP A 30 -1.79 -10.71 3.71
C ASP A 30 -2.47 -10.02 4.89
N VAL A 31 -1.71 -9.76 5.96
CA VAL A 31 -2.23 -9.07 7.15
C VAL A 31 -2.61 -7.63 6.83
N VAL A 32 -1.77 -6.91 6.11
CA VAL A 32 -2.05 -5.52 5.70
C VAL A 32 -3.27 -5.47 4.80
N THR A 33 -3.36 -6.37 3.83
CA THR A 33 -4.49 -6.43 2.91
C THR A 33 -5.81 -6.66 3.66
N GLY A 34 -5.83 -7.63 4.58
CA GLY A 34 -7.01 -7.94 5.38
C GLY A 34 -7.41 -6.79 6.31
N ALA A 35 -6.44 -6.16 6.96
CA ALA A 35 -6.68 -5.04 7.85
C ALA A 35 -7.28 -3.84 7.11
N VAL A 36 -6.67 -3.45 6.00
CA VAL A 36 -7.14 -2.32 5.19
C VAL A 36 -8.52 -2.61 4.60
N ALA A 37 -8.76 -3.83 4.13
CA ALA A 37 -10.07 -4.23 3.60
C ALA A 37 -11.17 -4.11 4.65
N SER A 38 -10.86 -4.36 5.93
CA SER A 38 -11.82 -4.22 7.03
C SER A 38 -11.94 -2.78 7.54
N GLY A 39 -11.18 -1.84 7.00
CA GLY A 39 -11.19 -0.44 7.42
C GLY A 39 -10.21 -0.09 8.51
N GLU A 40 -9.34 -1.02 8.90
CA GLU A 40 -8.33 -0.81 9.91
C GLU A 40 -7.08 -0.15 9.30
N LYS A 41 -6.52 0.82 10.01
CA LYS A 41 -5.28 1.47 9.60
C LYS A 41 -4.09 0.68 10.13
N VAL A 42 -3.08 0.49 9.29
CA VAL A 42 -1.81 -0.12 9.68
C VAL A 42 -0.72 0.95 9.58
N ALA A 43 -0.13 1.32 10.70
CA ALA A 43 0.89 2.36 10.73
C ALA A 43 2.25 1.77 11.09
N MET A 44 3.26 2.11 10.29
CA MET A 44 4.67 1.84 10.57
C MET A 44 5.33 3.20 10.78
N PRO A 45 5.43 3.67 12.04
CA PRO A 45 5.87 5.04 12.32
C PRO A 45 7.19 5.41 11.64
N GLY A 46 7.19 6.57 11.00
CA GLY A 46 8.37 7.07 10.28
C GLY A 46 8.58 6.48 8.90
N PHE A 47 7.91 5.39 8.55
CA PHE A 47 8.08 4.70 7.27
C PHE A 47 6.84 4.84 6.39
N LEU A 48 5.81 4.04 6.64
CA LEU A 48 4.57 4.03 5.85
C LEU A 48 3.37 3.86 6.76
N ALA A 49 2.20 4.29 6.27
CA ALA A 49 0.93 3.95 6.86
C ALA A 49 -0.03 3.53 5.76
N PHE A 50 -0.76 2.44 5.99
CA PHE A 50 -1.73 1.91 5.04
C PHE A 50 -3.13 2.17 5.61
N GLU A 51 -4.02 2.71 4.79
CA GLU A 51 -5.40 2.97 5.21
C GLU A 51 -6.36 2.80 4.05
N ARG A 52 -7.65 2.73 4.38
CA ARG A 52 -8.70 2.67 3.37
C ARG A 52 -9.23 4.07 3.12
N ALA A 53 -9.32 4.45 1.87
CA ALA A 53 -9.96 5.68 1.45
C ALA A 53 -11.28 5.36 0.77
N ASP A 54 -12.37 5.94 1.28
CA ASP A 54 -13.69 5.78 0.70
C ASP A 54 -13.98 7.00 -0.17
N ARG A 55 -14.29 6.77 -1.44
CA ARG A 55 -14.66 7.81 -2.38
C ARG A 55 -16.15 7.76 -2.63
N ALA A 56 -16.84 8.88 -2.38
CA ALA A 56 -18.27 8.98 -2.65
C ALA A 56 -18.54 8.95 -4.15
N ALA A 57 -19.74 8.48 -4.52
CA ALA A 57 -20.21 8.59 -5.90
C ALA A 57 -20.29 10.05 -6.31
N ARG A 58 -19.93 10.34 -7.55
CA ARG A 58 -19.96 11.71 -8.09
C ARG A 58 -20.29 11.70 -9.57
N THR A 59 -20.69 12.88 -10.07
CA THR A 59 -20.89 13.09 -11.49
C THR A 59 -19.64 13.72 -12.10
N GLY A 60 -19.14 13.12 -13.18
CA GLY A 60 -18.05 13.65 -13.96
C GLY A 60 -18.48 13.97 -15.38
N ARG A 61 -17.57 14.50 -16.19
CA ARG A 61 -17.81 14.73 -17.61
C ARG A 61 -16.79 14.01 -18.47
N ASN A 62 -17.27 13.44 -19.55
CA ASN A 62 -16.40 12.85 -20.55
C ASN A 62 -15.76 13.99 -21.35
N PRO A 63 -14.44 14.18 -21.32
CA PRO A 63 -13.79 15.28 -22.03
C PRO A 63 -13.89 15.20 -23.54
N ALA A 64 -14.13 14.02 -24.11
CA ALA A 64 -14.27 13.85 -25.55
C ALA A 64 -15.65 14.20 -26.08
N THR A 65 -16.72 13.94 -25.30
CA THR A 65 -18.11 14.13 -25.72
C THR A 65 -18.84 15.21 -24.93
N GLY A 66 -18.31 15.63 -23.80
CA GLY A 66 -18.98 16.56 -22.88
C GLY A 66 -20.15 15.95 -22.14
N ALA A 67 -20.43 14.67 -22.31
CA ALA A 67 -21.53 13.97 -21.65
C ALA A 67 -21.23 13.77 -20.17
N GLU A 68 -22.29 13.82 -19.35
CA GLU A 68 -22.17 13.49 -17.93
C GLU A 68 -21.99 11.98 -17.75
N ILE A 69 -21.06 11.61 -16.87
CA ILE A 69 -20.85 10.23 -16.47
C ILE A 69 -21.01 10.11 -14.95
N GLN A 70 -21.66 9.02 -14.53
CA GLN A 70 -21.76 8.69 -13.13
C GLN A 70 -20.54 7.91 -12.70
N ILE A 71 -19.80 8.45 -11.73
CA ILE A 71 -18.65 7.78 -11.14
C ILE A 71 -19.13 7.15 -9.84
N ALA A 72 -19.17 5.82 -9.81
CA ALA A 72 -19.64 5.07 -8.65
C ALA A 72 -18.73 5.30 -7.42
N ALA A 73 -19.33 5.17 -6.24
CA ALA A 73 -18.56 5.13 -5.01
C ALA A 73 -17.54 3.99 -5.05
N ALA A 74 -16.35 4.23 -4.53
CA ALA A 74 -15.29 3.25 -4.54
C ALA A 74 -14.54 3.25 -3.21
N THR A 75 -14.03 2.07 -2.83
CA THR A 75 -13.15 1.91 -1.69
C THR A 75 -11.77 1.54 -2.22
N VAL A 76 -10.76 2.31 -1.88
CA VAL A 76 -9.40 2.11 -2.39
C VAL A 76 -8.38 2.11 -1.26
N PRO A 77 -7.28 1.35 -1.40
CA PRO A 77 -6.18 1.45 -0.46
C PRO A 77 -5.43 2.76 -0.67
N LYS A 78 -4.93 3.33 0.43
CA LYS A 78 -4.13 4.55 0.41
C LYS A 78 -2.90 4.33 1.26
N VAL A 79 -1.75 4.77 0.75
CA VAL A 79 -0.47 4.68 1.47
C VAL A 79 0.04 6.09 1.73
N LYS A 80 0.32 6.38 3.00
CA LYS A 80 0.96 7.63 3.41
C LYS A 80 2.42 7.37 3.70
N ILE A 81 3.27 8.31 3.31
CA ILE A 81 4.71 8.20 3.48
C ILE A 81 5.12 8.82 4.81
N GLY A 82 5.92 8.09 5.61
CA GLY A 82 6.43 8.59 6.86
C GLY A 82 7.56 9.61 6.67
N LYS A 83 7.72 10.49 7.64
CA LYS A 83 8.71 11.57 7.57
C LYS A 83 10.14 11.05 7.45
N ALA A 84 10.51 10.03 8.23
CA ALA A 84 11.86 9.48 8.20
C ALA A 84 12.20 8.90 6.82
N PHE A 85 11.24 8.21 6.21
CA PHE A 85 11.41 7.67 4.85
C PHE A 85 11.59 8.80 3.84
N LYS A 86 10.72 9.80 3.90
CA LYS A 86 10.78 10.94 2.99
C LYS A 86 12.11 11.68 3.11
N ASP A 87 12.58 11.91 4.33
CA ASP A 87 13.83 12.62 4.58
C ASP A 87 15.05 11.81 4.12
N ALA A 88 15.01 10.49 4.23
CA ALA A 88 16.09 9.61 3.79
C ALA A 88 16.28 9.61 2.27
N VAL A 89 15.26 9.96 1.51
CA VAL A 89 15.28 9.92 0.03
C VAL A 89 15.56 11.29 -0.58
N LYS A 90 15.55 12.34 0.21
CA LYS A 90 15.85 13.70 -0.27
C LYS A 90 17.23 13.82 -0.89
#